data_f8e1985426afa90403dc7957ede0a2f1
#
_entry.id   f8e1985426afa90403dc7957ede0a2f1
#
_cell.length_a   1.000
_cell.length_b   1.000
_cell.length_c   1.000
_cell.angle_alpha   90.00
_cell.angle_beta   90.00
_cell.angle_gamma   90.00
#
_symmetry.space_group_name_H-M   'P 1'
#
loop_
_entity.id
_entity.type
_entity.pdbx_description
1 polymer ?
#
loop_
_entity_poly.entity_id
_entity_poly.type
_entity_poly.pdbx_seq_one_letter_code
_entity_poly.pdbx_strand_id
1 'polypeptide(L)'
;KANVHIGQAVAIDDGLLVPPLPHADRAGLRTLAQMRRTTVDRARTGLVDPEPVTTFTISNLGPLGVTRFLPLINPPECAILGVGCTQQGVVAQGGKPMVRDMMTLSLACDHRAVDGAYAAAFLAQLKQMLQSPRDCLDLSSTGESGGESAVNDGCTGND
;
A
#
# COMPACT_ATOMS: atom_id res chain seq x y z
N LYS A 1 12.00 12.72 13.20
CA LYS A 1 11.24 11.61 12.57
C LYS A 1 11.75 11.45 11.16
N ALA A 2 12.19 10.26 10.76
CA ALA A 2 12.51 9.97 9.37
C ALA A 2 11.23 10.05 8.53
N ASN A 3 11.32 10.54 7.29
CA ASN A 3 10.22 10.48 6.33
C ASN A 3 9.99 9.03 5.89
N VAL A 4 8.74 8.68 5.58
CA VAL A 4 8.39 7.35 5.06
C VAL A 4 8.15 7.46 3.55
N HIS A 5 9.05 6.89 2.77
CA HIS A 5 8.96 6.81 1.32
C HIS A 5 8.85 5.36 0.90
N ILE A 6 7.67 4.94 0.42
CA ILE A 6 7.43 3.54 0.05
C ILE A 6 7.82 3.31 -1.40
N GLY A 7 8.80 2.46 -1.63
CA GLY A 7 9.14 1.95 -2.95
C GLY A 7 8.10 0.92 -3.41
N GLN A 8 7.65 1.03 -4.63
CA GLN A 8 6.80 0.02 -5.24
C GLN A 8 7.54 -0.67 -6.39
N ALA A 9 7.77 -1.98 -6.27
CA ALA A 9 8.38 -2.75 -7.35
C ALA A 9 7.42 -2.83 -8.55
N VAL A 10 7.87 -2.38 -9.71
CA VAL A 10 7.14 -2.36 -10.98
C VAL A 10 7.96 -3.04 -12.06
N ALA A 11 7.43 -4.13 -12.62
CA ALA A 11 8.05 -4.78 -13.77
C ALA A 11 7.86 -3.92 -15.03
N ILE A 12 8.93 -3.79 -15.81
CA ILE A 12 8.97 -3.18 -17.13
C ILE A 12 9.59 -4.17 -18.12
N ASP A 13 9.52 -3.90 -19.42
CA ASP A 13 9.98 -4.83 -20.44
C ASP A 13 11.45 -5.22 -20.28
N ASP A 14 12.31 -4.27 -19.90
CA ASP A 14 13.76 -4.46 -19.74
C ASP A 14 14.21 -4.61 -18.29
N GLY A 15 13.30 -4.91 -17.32
CA GLY A 15 13.71 -5.11 -15.94
C GLY A 15 12.70 -4.71 -14.87
N LEU A 16 13.21 -4.14 -13.77
CA LEU A 16 12.44 -3.76 -12.61
C LEU A 16 12.79 -2.33 -12.19
N LEU A 17 11.77 -1.52 -11.97
CA LEU A 17 11.91 -0.19 -11.37
C LEU A 17 11.23 -0.15 -10.00
N VAL A 18 11.75 0.69 -9.10
CA VAL A 18 11.19 0.84 -7.74
C VAL A 18 10.91 2.33 -7.47
N PRO A 19 9.91 2.90 -8.16
CA PRO A 19 9.56 4.30 -7.96
C PRO A 19 9.05 4.57 -6.55
N PRO A 20 9.39 5.73 -5.94
CA PRO A 20 8.94 6.11 -4.62
C PRO A 20 7.50 6.64 -4.59
N LEU A 21 6.77 6.32 -3.53
CA LEU A 21 5.60 7.03 -3.04
C LEU A 21 6.05 7.91 -1.87
N PRO A 22 6.27 9.21 -2.07
CA PRO A 22 6.83 10.08 -1.05
C PRO A 22 5.84 10.34 0.08
N HIS A 23 6.35 10.47 1.30
CA HIS A 23 5.57 10.85 2.49
C HIS A 23 4.29 10.00 2.68
N ALA A 24 4.40 8.69 2.48
CA ALA A 24 3.26 7.78 2.56
C ALA A 24 2.56 7.80 3.93
N ASP A 25 3.29 8.15 5.00
CA ASP A 25 2.78 8.31 6.36
C ASP A 25 1.87 9.53 6.57
N ARG A 26 1.84 10.45 5.61
CA ARG A 26 1.08 11.72 5.69
C ARG A 26 -0.09 11.77 4.71
N ALA A 27 -0.16 10.82 3.81
CA ALA A 27 -1.17 10.79 2.77
C ALA A 27 -2.35 9.87 3.16
N GLY A 28 -3.57 10.35 2.96
CA GLY A 28 -4.76 9.52 3.11
C GLY A 28 -4.85 8.43 2.03
N LEU A 29 -5.62 7.39 2.28
CA LEU A 29 -5.72 6.20 1.42
C LEU A 29 -6.08 6.54 -0.04
N ARG A 30 -7.00 7.47 -0.27
CA ARG A 30 -7.39 7.93 -1.62
C ARG A 30 -6.22 8.58 -2.35
N THR A 31 -5.49 9.44 -1.67
CA THR A 31 -4.30 10.11 -2.20
C THR A 31 -3.20 9.09 -2.53
N LEU A 32 -2.93 8.15 -1.62
CA LEU A 32 -1.97 7.07 -1.85
C LEU A 32 -2.35 6.21 -3.06
N ALA A 33 -3.63 5.87 -3.21
CA ALA A 33 -4.11 5.10 -4.34
C ALA A 33 -3.92 5.84 -5.68
N GLN A 34 -4.15 7.16 -5.69
CA GLN A 34 -3.93 7.99 -6.87
C GLN A 34 -2.44 8.14 -7.19
N MET A 35 -1.62 8.48 -6.19
CA MET A 35 -0.17 8.56 -6.33
C MET A 35 0.40 7.26 -6.91
N ARG A 36 -0.02 6.13 -6.34
CA ARG A 36 0.39 4.81 -6.80
C ARG A 36 0.09 4.58 -8.29
N ARG A 37 -1.13 4.89 -8.74
CA ARG A 37 -1.52 4.75 -10.16
C ARG A 37 -0.61 5.56 -11.06
N THR A 38 -0.51 6.86 -10.80
CA THR A 38 0.35 7.77 -11.56
C THR A 38 1.80 7.32 -11.61
N THR A 39 2.33 6.90 -10.45
CA THR A 39 3.72 6.45 -10.32
C THR A 39 3.99 5.16 -11.12
N VAL A 40 3.06 4.18 -11.07
CA VAL A 40 3.17 2.94 -11.84
C VAL A 40 3.08 3.21 -13.34
N ASP A 41 2.15 4.06 -13.79
CA ASP A 41 1.98 4.37 -15.20
C ASP A 41 3.23 5.09 -15.77
N ARG A 42 3.81 6.03 -15.00
CA ARG A 42 5.08 6.68 -15.36
C ARG A 42 6.25 5.69 -15.42
N ALA A 43 6.36 4.81 -14.43
CA ALA A 43 7.41 3.80 -14.41
C ALA A 43 7.37 2.88 -15.63
N ARG A 44 6.17 2.49 -16.10
CA ARG A 44 6.01 1.68 -17.31
C ARG A 44 6.46 2.37 -18.59
N THR A 45 6.51 3.69 -18.61
CA THR A 45 7.08 4.47 -19.72
C THR A 45 8.55 4.81 -19.52
N GLY A 46 9.22 4.22 -18.53
CA GLY A 46 10.61 4.45 -18.20
C GLY A 46 10.88 5.76 -17.43
N LEU A 47 9.82 6.47 -17.03
CA LEU A 47 9.94 7.74 -16.31
C LEU A 47 9.85 7.49 -14.81
N VAL A 48 10.97 7.53 -14.11
CA VAL A 48 11.07 7.43 -12.65
C VAL A 48 11.78 8.65 -12.10
N ASP A 49 11.17 9.27 -11.09
CA ASP A 49 11.87 10.29 -10.32
C ASP A 49 12.87 9.60 -9.38
N PRO A 50 14.15 9.96 -9.42
CA PRO A 50 15.17 9.33 -8.57
C PRO A 50 15.05 9.76 -7.09
N GLU A 51 14.34 10.83 -6.82
CA GLU A 51 14.13 11.39 -5.50
C GLU A 51 12.63 11.44 -5.13
N PRO A 52 12.29 11.24 -3.86
CA PRO A 52 13.18 10.88 -2.75
C PRO A 52 13.58 9.39 -2.78
N VAL A 53 14.72 9.08 -2.16
CA VAL A 53 15.16 7.68 -1.98
C VAL A 53 14.14 6.92 -1.13
N THR A 54 13.80 5.71 -1.57
CA THR A 54 12.86 4.83 -0.86
C THR A 54 13.42 4.36 0.48
N THR A 55 12.55 4.22 1.47
CA THR A 55 12.93 3.79 2.83
C THR A 55 12.44 2.38 3.15
N PHE A 56 11.49 1.88 2.37
CA PHE A 56 10.91 0.55 2.48
C PHE A 56 10.23 0.19 1.16
N THR A 57 10.47 -1.00 0.64
CA THR A 57 9.88 -1.45 -0.62
C THR A 57 8.75 -2.45 -0.40
N ILE A 58 7.71 -2.36 -1.24
CA ILE A 58 6.66 -3.37 -1.37
C ILE A 58 6.74 -3.98 -2.77
N SER A 59 6.89 -5.31 -2.81
CA SER A 59 6.83 -6.10 -4.05
C SER A 59 5.56 -6.94 -4.05
N ASN A 60 4.70 -6.78 -5.06
CA ASN A 60 3.43 -7.50 -5.15
C ASN A 60 3.39 -8.36 -6.41
N LEU A 61 3.50 -9.67 -6.22
CA LEU A 61 3.37 -10.68 -7.29
C LEU A 61 2.00 -11.38 -7.29
N GLY A 62 1.09 -10.93 -6.44
CA GLY A 62 -0.28 -11.45 -6.38
C GLY A 62 -1.03 -11.38 -7.72
N PRO A 63 -0.99 -10.27 -8.48
CA PRO A 63 -1.60 -10.18 -9.80
C PRO A 63 -1.06 -11.18 -10.83
N LEU A 64 0.13 -11.73 -10.60
CA LEU A 64 0.76 -12.79 -11.42
C LEU A 64 0.47 -14.20 -10.91
N GLY A 65 -0.41 -14.35 -9.90
CA GLY A 65 -0.80 -15.65 -9.34
C GLY A 65 0.21 -16.27 -8.37
N VAL A 66 1.27 -15.55 -7.99
CA VAL A 66 2.28 -16.06 -7.06
C VAL A 66 1.74 -16.03 -5.64
N THR A 67 1.60 -17.20 -5.02
CA THR A 67 1.07 -17.33 -3.66
C THR A 67 2.03 -16.87 -2.58
N ARG A 68 3.32 -17.17 -2.74
CA ARG A 68 4.38 -16.86 -1.78
C ARG A 68 5.73 -16.80 -2.47
N PHE A 69 6.54 -15.82 -2.08
CA PHE A 69 7.93 -15.68 -2.53
C PHE A 69 8.75 -14.97 -1.45
N LEU A 70 10.05 -14.99 -1.58
CA LEU A 70 10.98 -14.26 -0.73
C LEU A 70 11.57 -13.12 -1.57
N PRO A 71 11.22 -11.85 -1.29
CA PRO A 71 11.77 -10.72 -1.99
C PRO A 71 13.23 -10.47 -1.56
N LEU A 72 14.03 -9.92 -2.47
CA LEU A 72 15.37 -9.45 -2.16
C LEU A 72 15.31 -7.99 -1.73
N ILE A 73 16.03 -7.65 -0.67
CA ILE A 73 16.10 -6.28 -0.16
C ILE A 73 16.70 -5.36 -1.23
N ASN A 74 16.11 -4.18 -1.40
CA ASN A 74 16.58 -3.16 -2.31
C ASN A 74 17.52 -2.17 -1.58
N PRO A 75 18.86 -2.29 -1.72
CA PRO A 75 19.77 -1.40 -1.03
C PRO A 75 19.54 0.08 -1.41
N PRO A 76 19.67 1.05 -0.50
CA PRO A 76 20.17 0.94 0.88
C PRO A 76 19.10 0.63 1.94
N GLU A 77 17.93 0.18 1.56
CA GLU A 77 16.86 -0.20 2.51
C GLU A 77 17.29 -1.39 3.37
N CYS A 78 16.68 -1.51 4.55
CA CYS A 78 16.93 -2.65 5.45
C CYS A 78 15.81 -3.70 5.44
N ALA A 79 14.70 -3.46 4.74
CA ALA A 79 13.59 -4.41 4.68
C ALA A 79 12.74 -4.23 3.42
N ILE A 80 12.08 -5.31 3.00
CA ILE A 80 11.13 -5.35 1.89
C ILE A 80 9.98 -6.31 2.21
N LEU A 81 8.76 -5.91 1.85
CA LEU A 81 7.56 -6.72 2.01
C LEU A 81 7.14 -7.35 0.67
N GLY A 82 7.08 -8.67 0.63
CA GLY A 82 6.48 -9.44 -0.45
C GLY A 82 4.99 -9.69 -0.20
N VAL A 83 4.16 -9.44 -1.20
CA VAL A 83 2.71 -9.65 -1.16
C VAL A 83 2.33 -10.70 -2.20
N GLY A 84 1.76 -11.83 -1.73
CA GLY A 84 1.27 -12.91 -2.58
C GLY A 84 -0.18 -12.70 -3.05
N CYS A 85 -0.67 -13.60 -3.90
CA CYS A 85 -2.06 -13.57 -4.36
C CYS A 85 -3.04 -13.93 -3.23
N THR A 86 -4.24 -13.38 -3.33
CA THR A 86 -5.37 -13.80 -2.51
C THR A 86 -5.97 -15.08 -3.07
N GLN A 87 -6.16 -16.08 -2.23
CA GLN A 87 -6.76 -17.35 -2.58
C GLN A 87 -7.65 -17.87 -1.45
N GLN A 88 -8.65 -18.67 -1.77
CA GLN A 88 -9.47 -19.33 -0.78
C GLN A 88 -8.69 -20.44 -0.08
N GLY A 89 -8.77 -20.47 1.24
CA GLY A 89 -8.16 -21.49 2.07
C GLY A 89 -9.10 -21.91 3.21
N VAL A 90 -8.92 -23.14 3.71
CA VAL A 90 -9.66 -23.63 4.87
C VAL A 90 -8.88 -23.32 6.13
N VAL A 91 -9.49 -22.58 7.04
CA VAL A 91 -8.95 -22.25 8.36
C VAL A 91 -9.84 -22.76 9.48
N ALA A 92 -9.26 -23.08 10.62
CA ALA A 92 -10.02 -23.41 11.82
C ALA A 92 -10.45 -22.11 12.52
N GLN A 93 -11.75 -21.89 12.66
CA GLN A 93 -12.30 -20.76 13.42
C GLN A 93 -13.37 -21.29 14.39
N GLY A 94 -13.17 -21.06 15.69
CA GLY A 94 -14.06 -21.59 16.73
C GLY A 94 -14.15 -23.13 16.72
N GLY A 95 -13.07 -23.83 16.38
CA GLY A 95 -13.02 -25.29 16.29
C GLY A 95 -13.71 -25.89 15.04
N LYS A 96 -14.16 -25.07 14.10
CA LYS A 96 -14.80 -25.52 12.84
C LYS A 96 -13.97 -25.10 11.62
N PRO A 97 -13.93 -25.94 10.55
CA PRO A 97 -13.31 -25.54 9.30
C PRO A 97 -14.18 -24.48 8.62
N MET A 98 -13.54 -23.39 8.18
CA MET A 98 -14.18 -22.27 7.47
C MET A 98 -13.36 -21.90 6.25
N VAL A 99 -14.03 -21.62 5.13
CA VAL A 99 -13.37 -21.07 3.94
C VAL A 99 -13.19 -19.56 4.13
N ARG A 100 -11.97 -19.08 3.91
CA ARG A 100 -11.59 -17.67 4.01
C ARG A 100 -10.68 -17.29 2.88
N ASP A 101 -10.74 -16.01 2.48
CA ASP A 101 -9.73 -15.43 1.60
C ASP A 101 -8.45 -15.22 2.40
N MET A 102 -7.36 -15.75 1.88
CA MET A 102 -6.05 -15.74 2.51
C MET A 102 -5.00 -15.17 1.58
N MET A 103 -4.07 -14.44 2.14
CA MET A 103 -2.93 -13.87 1.45
C MET A 103 -1.66 -14.09 2.27
N THR A 104 -0.56 -14.42 1.62
CA THR A 104 0.73 -14.54 2.29
C THR A 104 1.50 -13.24 2.18
N LEU A 105 2.01 -12.77 3.31
CA LEU A 105 2.97 -11.68 3.40
C LEU A 105 4.33 -12.25 3.81
N SER A 106 5.39 -11.88 3.10
CA SER A 106 6.77 -12.28 3.38
C SER A 106 7.61 -11.04 3.62
N LEU A 107 8.26 -10.94 4.77
CA LEU A 107 9.15 -9.83 5.11
C LEU A 107 10.60 -10.33 5.06
N ALA A 108 11.43 -9.72 4.22
CA ALA A 108 12.87 -9.90 4.25
C ALA A 108 13.50 -8.69 4.94
N CYS A 109 14.42 -8.93 5.88
CA CYS A 109 15.11 -7.91 6.66
C CYS A 109 16.63 -8.14 6.67
N ASP A 110 17.40 -7.05 6.68
CA ASP A 110 18.82 -7.10 6.99
C ASP A 110 18.99 -7.33 8.51
N HIS A 111 19.47 -8.49 8.89
CA HIS A 111 19.60 -8.89 10.29
C HIS A 111 20.61 -8.04 11.09
N ARG A 112 21.41 -7.22 10.42
CA ARG A 112 22.29 -6.24 11.08
C ARG A 112 21.50 -5.03 11.61
N ALA A 113 20.32 -4.72 11.02
CA ALA A 113 19.48 -3.58 11.38
C ALA A 113 18.20 -4.01 12.11
N VAL A 114 17.67 -5.19 11.80
CA VAL A 114 16.36 -5.67 12.31
C VAL A 114 16.50 -7.10 12.79
N ASP A 115 16.27 -7.35 14.07
CA ASP A 115 16.24 -8.71 14.61
C ASP A 115 14.91 -9.42 14.31
N GLY A 116 14.92 -10.76 14.52
CA GLY A 116 13.76 -11.60 14.23
C GLY A 116 12.53 -11.28 15.08
N ALA A 117 12.70 -10.86 16.34
CA ALA A 117 11.61 -10.51 17.23
C ALA A 117 10.91 -9.22 16.76
N TYR A 118 11.68 -8.21 16.37
CA TYR A 118 11.16 -6.96 15.83
C TYR A 118 10.43 -7.18 14.50
N ALA A 119 11.01 -7.97 13.59
CA ALA A 119 10.38 -8.34 12.32
C ALA A 119 9.05 -9.09 12.53
N ALA A 120 8.99 -10.03 13.48
CA ALA A 120 7.78 -10.77 13.81
C ALA A 120 6.71 -9.85 14.42
N ALA A 121 7.07 -8.93 15.30
CA ALA A 121 6.14 -7.94 15.86
C ALA A 121 5.56 -7.02 14.78
N PHE A 122 6.38 -6.55 13.84
CA PHE A 122 5.92 -5.77 12.68
C PHE A 122 4.88 -6.53 11.86
N LEU A 123 5.16 -7.78 11.49
CA LEU A 123 4.22 -8.60 10.72
C LEU A 123 2.92 -8.89 11.49
N ALA A 124 3.00 -9.12 12.81
CA ALA A 124 1.83 -9.32 13.64
C ALA A 124 0.93 -8.07 13.66
N GLN A 125 1.51 -6.89 13.82
CA GLN A 125 0.79 -5.63 13.78
C GLN A 125 0.17 -5.37 12.40
N LEU A 126 0.95 -5.55 11.32
CA LEU A 126 0.46 -5.40 9.95
C LEU A 126 -0.72 -6.34 9.67
N LYS A 127 -0.63 -7.61 10.09
CA LYS A 127 -1.72 -8.58 9.99
C LYS A 127 -2.97 -8.08 10.71
N GLN A 128 -2.86 -7.59 11.93
CA GLN A 128 -3.99 -7.07 12.71
C GLN A 128 -4.65 -5.89 11.98
N MET A 129 -3.87 -4.94 11.49
CA MET A 129 -4.38 -3.79 10.74
C MET A 129 -5.12 -4.20 9.46
N LEU A 130 -4.60 -5.19 8.72
CA LEU A 130 -5.25 -5.70 7.52
C LEU A 130 -6.54 -6.49 7.82
N GLN A 131 -6.63 -7.14 8.98
CA GLN A 131 -7.82 -7.87 9.41
C GLN A 131 -8.93 -6.96 9.96
N SER A 132 -8.58 -5.79 10.47
CA SER A 132 -9.50 -4.78 11.02
C SER A 132 -9.18 -3.38 10.45
N PRO A 133 -9.30 -3.17 9.13
CA PRO A 133 -8.85 -1.94 8.50
C PRO A 133 -9.63 -0.69 8.94
N ARG A 134 -10.88 -0.86 9.38
CA ARG A 134 -11.71 0.26 9.86
C ARG A 134 -11.19 0.85 11.17
N ASP A 135 -10.52 0.07 11.98
CA ASP A 135 -9.98 0.51 13.28
C ASP A 135 -8.66 1.29 13.11
N CYS A 136 -8.01 1.15 11.96
CA CYS A 136 -6.67 1.69 11.69
C CYS A 136 -6.65 2.80 10.63
N LEU A 137 -7.66 2.85 9.76
CA LEU A 137 -7.76 3.82 8.69
C LEU A 137 -8.86 4.82 9.05
N ASP A 138 -8.52 6.10 9.07
CA ASP A 138 -9.52 7.16 9.11
C ASP A 138 -10.24 7.21 7.75
N LEU A 139 -11.33 6.44 7.63
CA LEU A 139 -12.16 6.39 6.46
C LEU A 139 -13.17 7.56 6.43
N SER A 140 -13.20 8.41 7.46
CA SER A 140 -14.12 9.54 7.58
C SER A 140 -13.73 10.73 6.68
N SER A 141 -12.51 10.74 6.14
CA SER A 141 -12.06 11.78 5.20
C SER A 141 -12.51 11.53 3.74
N THR A 142 -13.65 10.92 3.51
CA THR A 142 -14.36 11.06 2.24
C THR A 142 -14.98 12.44 2.23
N GLY A 143 -14.18 13.46 1.90
CA GLY A 143 -14.64 14.84 1.81
C GLY A 143 -15.79 14.99 0.83
N GLU A 144 -16.98 15.07 1.34
CA GLU A 144 -18.09 15.79 0.72
C GLU A 144 -17.83 17.29 0.92
N SER A 145 -17.01 17.88 0.06
CA SER A 145 -17.15 19.31 -0.23
C SER A 145 -18.21 19.44 -1.33
N GLY A 146 -19.47 19.21 -0.97
CA GLY A 146 -20.61 19.65 -1.74
C GLY A 146 -20.63 21.17 -1.73
N GLY A 147 -20.13 21.78 -2.79
CA GLY A 147 -20.41 23.17 -3.09
C GLY A 147 -21.89 23.33 -3.41
N GLU A 148 -22.68 23.66 -2.42
CA GLU A 148 -24.02 24.14 -2.58
C GLU A 148 -23.92 25.59 -3.07
N SER A 149 -23.92 25.79 -4.40
CA SER A 149 -24.13 27.08 -5.02
C SER A 149 -25.58 27.46 -4.82
N ALA A 150 -25.80 28.34 -3.86
CA ALA A 150 -27.07 29.05 -3.72
C ALA A 150 -27.33 29.82 -5.02
N VAL A 151 -28.28 29.33 -5.82
CA VAL A 151 -28.89 30.09 -6.88
C VAL A 151 -29.87 31.03 -6.22
N ASN A 152 -29.52 32.31 -6.21
CA ASN A 152 -30.36 33.41 -5.74
C ASN A 152 -31.28 33.82 -6.90
N ASP A 153 -32.46 33.25 -6.96
CA ASP A 153 -33.52 33.72 -7.85
C ASP A 153 -34.22 34.93 -7.23
N GLY A 154 -33.64 36.08 -7.49
CA GLY A 154 -34.32 37.34 -7.33
C GLY A 154 -35.04 37.71 -8.62
N CYS A 155 -36.29 37.40 -8.71
CA CYS A 155 -37.16 37.98 -9.71
C CYS A 155 -38.33 38.70 -9.01
N THR A 156 -38.16 39.98 -8.82
CA THR A 156 -39.28 40.88 -8.54
C THR A 156 -39.86 41.33 -9.87
N GLY A 157 -41.04 40.87 -10.15
CA GLY A 157 -41.87 41.44 -11.17
C GLY A 157 -42.60 42.69 -10.64
N ASN A 158 -42.72 43.65 -11.43
CA ASN A 158 -43.80 44.66 -11.31
C ASN A 158 -44.19 45.08 -12.68
N ASP A 159 -45.48 45.10 -12.84
CA ASP A 159 -46.48 45.72 -13.78
C ASP A 159 -46.95 44.83 -14.91
#